data_2ffcf7c53b794bc5b1ad6b404e6db171
#
_entry.id   2ffcf7c53b794bc5b1ad6b404e6db171
#
_cell.length_a   1.000
_cell.length_b   1.000
_cell.length_c   1.000
_cell.angle_alpha   90.00
_cell.angle_beta   90.00
_cell.angle_gamma   90.00
#
_symmetry.space_group_name_H-M   'P 1'
#
loop_
_entity.id
_entity.type
_entity.pdbx_description
1 polymer ?
#
loop_
_entity_poly.entity_id
_entity_poly.type
_entity_poly.pdbx_seq_one_letter_code
_entity_poly.pdbx_strand_id
1 'polypeptide(L)'
;PDPRNLKLLKRNIQENDYKNVMIIDKAASNVNGPCTLYSAQKKFGANRIFESKKTQIQDFIPIKSETVCLDDYFEKQNLLKKIDFIKIDIEGSEFKAFNGMKKILELNDNLKIFTEIGPSLLEDAGSSEKQLLDFLQEYKFINFFVSDNRKDTLSKITKNELLAQLEHLDSINILCTK
;
A
#
# COMPACT_ATOMS: atom_id res chain seq x y z
N PRO A 1 2.67 -3.09 11.24
CA PRO A 1 2.81 -2.62 12.65
C PRO A 1 1.91 -3.39 13.64
N ASP A 2 1.00 -4.29 13.20
CA ASP A 2 0.25 -5.15 14.12
C ASP A 2 1.22 -6.11 14.84
N PRO A 3 1.26 -6.14 16.19
CA PRO A 3 2.21 -6.96 16.94
C PRO A 3 2.09 -8.46 16.65
N ARG A 4 0.88 -8.96 16.33
CA ARG A 4 0.64 -10.37 15.99
C ARG A 4 1.27 -10.71 14.64
N ASN A 5 1.03 -9.87 13.61
CA ASN A 5 1.60 -10.04 12.28
C ASN A 5 3.13 -9.84 12.30
N LEU A 6 3.61 -8.88 13.09
CA LEU A 6 5.04 -8.61 13.24
C LEU A 6 5.77 -9.81 13.86
N LYS A 7 5.17 -10.47 14.86
CA LYS A 7 5.73 -11.68 15.46
C LYS A 7 5.87 -12.81 14.42
N LEU A 8 4.84 -13.02 13.61
CA LEU A 8 4.86 -14.03 12.54
C LEU A 8 5.87 -13.68 11.46
N LEU A 9 5.95 -12.42 11.04
CA LEU A 9 6.91 -11.95 10.06
C LEU A 9 8.35 -12.19 10.52
N LYS A 10 8.68 -11.80 11.76
CA LYS A 10 10.01 -12.01 12.35
C LYS A 10 10.37 -13.49 12.38
N ARG A 11 9.43 -14.35 12.80
CA ARG A 11 9.60 -15.79 12.81
C ARG A 11 9.86 -16.34 11.40
N ASN A 12 9.06 -15.95 10.41
CA ASN A 12 9.24 -16.41 9.02
C ASN A 12 10.61 -16.02 8.46
N ILE A 13 11.09 -14.80 8.74
CA ILE A 13 12.42 -14.34 8.32
C ILE A 13 13.51 -15.21 8.98
N GLN A 14 13.39 -15.48 10.27
CA GLN A 14 14.35 -16.29 11.03
C GLN A 14 14.38 -17.74 10.55
N GLU A 15 13.22 -18.37 10.38
CA GLU A 15 13.12 -19.78 9.97
C GLU A 15 13.63 -20.01 8.54
N ASN A 16 13.55 -19.00 7.66
CA ASN A 16 14.06 -19.07 6.30
C ASN A 16 15.48 -18.51 6.15
N ASP A 17 16.12 -18.08 7.25
CA ASP A 17 17.48 -17.51 7.27
C ASP A 17 17.68 -16.33 6.31
N TYR A 18 16.66 -15.51 6.08
CA TYR A 18 16.77 -14.32 5.22
C TYR A 18 17.66 -13.25 5.87
N LYS A 19 18.76 -12.88 5.20
CA LYS A 19 19.71 -11.85 5.66
C LYS A 19 19.50 -10.48 5.03
N ASN A 20 18.70 -10.39 3.98
CA ASN A 20 18.46 -9.20 3.16
C ASN A 20 17.11 -8.54 3.45
N VAL A 21 16.48 -8.81 4.60
CA VAL A 21 15.18 -8.24 4.98
C VAL A 21 15.35 -7.24 6.12
N MET A 22 14.85 -6.03 5.91
CA MET A 22 14.73 -5.00 6.93
C MET A 22 13.25 -4.83 7.30
N ILE A 23 12.94 -4.94 8.58
CA ILE A 23 11.57 -4.73 9.08
C ILE A 23 11.42 -3.30 9.59
N ILE A 24 10.42 -2.59 9.10
CA ILE A 24 9.96 -1.31 9.64
C ILE A 24 8.59 -1.56 10.28
N ASP A 25 8.52 -1.52 11.60
CA ASP A 25 7.32 -1.82 12.38
C ASP A 25 6.34 -0.64 12.50
N LYS A 26 6.27 0.19 11.46
CA LYS A 26 5.43 1.39 11.36
C LYS A 26 4.49 1.29 10.18
N ALA A 27 3.39 2.01 10.24
CA ALA A 27 2.47 2.12 9.12
C ALA A 27 2.98 3.15 8.11
N ALA A 28 3.00 2.81 6.82
CA ALA A 28 3.36 3.75 5.77
C ALA A 28 2.29 4.86 5.66
N SER A 29 2.74 6.12 5.60
CA SER A 29 1.87 7.29 5.51
C SER A 29 2.63 8.48 4.93
N ASN A 30 1.93 9.61 4.77
CA ASN A 30 2.51 10.89 4.34
C ASN A 30 3.15 11.71 5.47
N VAL A 31 3.05 11.24 6.72
CA VAL A 31 3.59 11.92 7.91
C VAL A 31 4.23 10.92 8.86
N ASN A 32 5.18 11.41 9.66
CA ASN A 32 5.75 10.65 10.77
C ASN A 32 5.00 11.01 12.05
N GLY A 33 4.71 10.05 12.90
CA GLY A 33 4.13 10.33 14.20
C GLY A 33 3.24 9.23 14.75
N PRO A 34 2.62 9.47 15.90
CA PRO A 34 1.72 8.50 16.52
C PRO A 34 0.45 8.31 15.68
N CYS A 35 -0.06 7.08 15.64
CA CYS A 35 -1.33 6.75 15.03
C CYS A 35 -2.06 5.68 15.85
N THR A 36 -3.34 5.50 15.53
CA THR A 36 -4.10 4.34 15.97
C THR A 36 -4.16 3.33 14.83
N LEU A 37 -3.71 2.10 15.10
CA LEU A 37 -3.91 0.96 14.22
C LEU A 37 -5.18 0.24 14.66
N TYR A 38 -6.14 0.09 13.78
CA TYR A 38 -7.34 -0.72 13.98
C TYR A 38 -7.05 -2.16 13.55
N SER A 39 -6.78 -2.99 14.53
CA SER A 39 -6.33 -4.37 14.34
C SER A 39 -7.54 -5.30 14.19
N ALA A 40 -7.69 -5.89 13.01
CA ALA A 40 -8.79 -6.80 12.70
C ALA A 40 -8.68 -8.10 13.49
N GLN A 41 -9.79 -8.53 14.12
CA GLN A 41 -9.79 -9.71 14.99
C GLN A 41 -9.95 -11.02 14.21
N LYS A 42 -10.67 -11.01 13.11
CA LYS A 42 -10.98 -12.21 12.31
C LYS A 42 -10.14 -12.33 11.04
N LYS A 43 -9.74 -11.18 10.45
CA LYS A 43 -8.98 -11.12 9.19
C LYS A 43 -7.67 -10.38 9.45
N PHE A 44 -6.60 -11.09 9.77
CA PHE A 44 -5.31 -10.49 10.13
C PHE A 44 -4.67 -9.60 9.05
N GLY A 45 -5.13 -9.70 7.79
CA GLY A 45 -4.72 -8.81 6.70
C GLY A 45 -5.45 -7.46 6.68
N ALA A 46 -6.67 -7.38 7.23
CA ALA A 46 -7.54 -6.20 7.11
C ALA A 46 -7.27 -5.09 8.15
N ASN A 47 -6.02 -4.92 8.58
CA ASN A 47 -5.63 -3.88 9.53
C ASN A 47 -5.54 -2.51 8.82
N ARG A 48 -5.99 -1.43 9.48
CA ARG A 48 -6.01 -0.09 8.89
C ARG A 48 -5.63 1.00 9.90
N ILE A 49 -5.20 2.16 9.43
CA ILE A 49 -4.81 3.32 10.27
C ILE A 49 -5.87 4.43 10.28
N PHE A 50 -7.07 4.12 9.91
CA PHE A 50 -8.22 5.03 9.98
C PHE A 50 -9.44 4.29 10.55
N GLU A 51 -10.31 5.05 11.19
CA GLU A 51 -11.59 4.53 11.67
C GLU A 51 -12.57 4.43 10.50
N SER A 52 -13.02 3.21 10.22
CA SER A 52 -14.00 2.99 9.16
C SER A 52 -15.40 3.41 9.62
N LYS A 53 -16.09 4.13 8.75
CA LYS A 53 -17.51 4.45 8.94
C LYS A 53 -18.45 3.32 8.48
N LYS A 54 -17.92 2.41 7.67
CA LYS A 54 -18.68 1.34 7.00
C LYS A 54 -18.58 -0.01 7.72
N THR A 55 -17.56 -0.21 8.56
CA THR A 55 -17.32 -1.49 9.25
C THR A 55 -17.68 -1.38 10.73
N GLN A 56 -18.27 -2.43 11.29
CA GLN A 56 -18.60 -2.45 12.72
C GLN A 56 -17.32 -2.39 13.56
N ILE A 57 -17.26 -1.42 14.48
CA ILE A 57 -16.13 -1.21 15.40
C ILE A 57 -15.77 -2.47 16.18
N GLN A 58 -16.75 -3.35 16.45
CA GLN A 58 -16.60 -4.60 17.19
C GLN A 58 -15.59 -5.60 16.57
N ASP A 59 -15.32 -5.51 15.28
CA ASP A 59 -14.38 -6.40 14.58
C ASP A 59 -12.93 -5.94 14.66
N PHE A 60 -12.66 -4.77 15.27
CA PHE A 60 -11.35 -4.16 15.35
C PHE A 60 -10.98 -3.77 16.79
N ILE A 61 -9.72 -3.97 17.15
CA ILE A 61 -9.13 -3.45 18.41
C ILE A 61 -8.20 -2.30 18.07
N PRO A 62 -8.40 -1.09 18.66
CA PRO A 62 -7.47 0.01 18.49
C PRO A 62 -6.16 -0.26 19.25
N ILE A 63 -5.04 -0.13 18.55
CA ILE A 63 -3.68 -0.32 19.08
C ILE A 63 -2.89 0.96 18.82
N LYS A 64 -2.13 1.43 19.81
CA LYS A 64 -1.16 2.52 19.59
C LYS A 64 -0.06 2.06 18.65
N SER A 65 0.22 2.84 17.63
CA SER A 65 1.25 2.59 16.64
C SER A 65 1.88 3.90 16.18
N GLU A 66 2.78 3.82 15.22
CA GLU A 66 3.40 4.98 14.59
C GLU A 66 3.28 4.88 13.06
N THR A 67 3.25 6.04 12.41
CA THR A 67 3.40 6.16 10.98
C THR A 67 4.82 6.54 10.59
N VAL A 68 5.18 6.23 9.34
CA VAL A 68 6.45 6.62 8.72
C VAL A 68 6.21 7.18 7.33
N CYS A 69 6.80 8.34 7.06
CA CYS A 69 7.00 8.87 5.72
C CYS A 69 8.21 8.16 5.11
N LEU A 70 8.02 7.42 4.03
CA LEU A 70 9.07 6.59 3.45
C LEU A 70 10.16 7.43 2.77
N ASP A 71 9.81 8.59 2.21
CA ASP A 71 10.82 9.53 1.71
C ASP A 71 11.84 9.91 2.80
N ASP A 72 11.34 10.30 3.98
CA ASP A 72 12.20 10.68 5.11
C ASP A 72 13.03 9.51 5.62
N TYR A 73 12.43 8.32 5.64
CA TYR A 73 13.11 7.12 6.10
C TYR A 73 14.24 6.72 5.17
N PHE A 74 13.99 6.61 3.88
CA PHE A 74 14.98 6.19 2.89
C PHE A 74 16.02 7.27 2.59
N GLU A 75 15.68 8.56 2.75
CA GLU A 75 16.64 9.66 2.66
C GLU A 75 17.73 9.55 3.74
N LYS A 76 17.33 9.29 4.99
CA LYS A 76 18.27 9.06 6.11
C LYS A 76 19.17 7.84 5.92
N GLN A 77 18.74 6.87 5.13
CA GLN A 77 19.50 5.65 4.80
C GLN A 77 20.32 5.79 3.51
N ASN A 78 20.25 6.93 2.79
CA ASN A 78 20.83 7.13 1.46
C ASN A 78 20.35 6.07 0.43
N LEU A 79 19.07 5.69 0.50
CA LEU A 79 18.47 4.64 -0.33
C LEU A 79 17.37 5.16 -1.28
N LEU A 80 17.07 6.46 -1.32
CA LEU A 80 16.00 7.04 -2.14
C LEU A 80 16.06 6.62 -3.63
N LYS A 81 17.25 6.45 -4.20
CA LYS A 81 17.47 6.11 -5.61
C LYS A 81 17.74 4.62 -5.86
N LYS A 82 17.40 3.76 -4.90
CA LYS A 82 17.72 2.32 -4.96
C LYS A 82 16.45 1.45 -4.84
N ILE A 83 15.32 1.98 -5.28
CA ILE A 83 14.04 1.27 -5.18
C ILE A 83 13.62 0.84 -6.59
N ASP A 84 13.58 -0.46 -6.81
CA ASP A 84 13.21 -1.06 -8.09
C ASP A 84 11.75 -1.52 -8.13
N PHE A 85 11.20 -1.87 -6.97
CA PHE A 85 9.85 -2.42 -6.87
C PHE A 85 9.17 -2.05 -5.56
N ILE A 86 7.89 -1.68 -5.64
CA ILE A 86 7.02 -1.47 -4.49
C ILE A 86 5.81 -2.40 -4.63
N LYS A 87 5.57 -3.27 -3.63
CA LYS A 87 4.28 -3.89 -3.43
C LYS A 87 3.58 -3.17 -2.28
N ILE A 88 2.37 -2.70 -2.52
CA ILE A 88 1.56 -2.01 -1.51
C ILE A 88 0.14 -2.54 -1.51
N ASP A 89 -0.35 -2.88 -0.32
CA ASP A 89 -1.65 -3.48 -0.04
C ASP A 89 -1.89 -3.22 1.45
N ILE A 90 -2.53 -2.10 1.76
CA ILE A 90 -2.64 -1.53 3.11
C ILE A 90 -4.05 -1.01 3.41
N GLU A 91 -5.03 -1.69 2.81
CA GLU A 91 -6.44 -1.59 3.18
C GLU A 91 -7.01 -0.16 3.14
N GLY A 92 -6.74 0.56 2.03
CA GLY A 92 -7.27 1.89 1.72
C GLY A 92 -6.33 3.05 2.03
N SER A 93 -5.18 2.80 2.69
CA SER A 93 -4.21 3.86 3.01
C SER A 93 -3.17 4.10 1.91
N GLU A 94 -3.31 3.48 0.73
CA GLU A 94 -2.37 3.53 -0.39
C GLU A 94 -2.08 4.96 -0.82
N PHE A 95 -3.12 5.79 -0.99
CA PHE A 95 -2.96 7.18 -1.41
C PHE A 95 -2.16 8.02 -0.40
N LYS A 96 -2.37 7.79 0.91
CA LYS A 96 -1.57 8.44 1.96
C LYS A 96 -0.11 7.98 1.93
N ALA A 97 0.12 6.68 1.76
CA ALA A 97 1.46 6.12 1.68
C ALA A 97 2.21 6.64 0.44
N PHE A 98 1.58 6.68 -0.73
CA PHE A 98 2.19 7.26 -1.94
C PHE A 98 2.51 8.74 -1.78
N ASN A 99 1.69 9.52 -1.08
CA ASN A 99 2.02 10.91 -0.74
C ASN A 99 3.26 11.04 0.16
N GLY A 100 3.63 9.99 0.88
CA GLY A 100 4.87 9.89 1.66
C GLY A 100 6.06 9.30 0.90
N MET A 101 5.92 9.06 -0.42
CA MET A 101 6.93 8.46 -1.28
C MET A 101 7.22 9.29 -2.54
N LYS A 102 6.91 10.58 -2.56
CA LYS A 102 7.02 11.44 -3.76
C LYS A 102 8.44 11.45 -4.33
N LYS A 103 9.47 11.60 -3.48
CA LYS A 103 10.88 11.57 -3.90
C LYS A 103 11.27 10.19 -4.44
N ILE A 104 10.82 9.12 -3.82
CA ILE A 104 11.04 7.74 -4.29
C ILE A 104 10.43 7.57 -5.68
N LEU A 105 9.17 8.00 -5.85
CA LEU A 105 8.49 7.90 -7.15
C LEU A 105 9.18 8.73 -8.23
N GLU A 106 9.69 9.91 -7.90
CA GLU A 106 10.36 10.80 -8.85
C GLU A 106 11.75 10.30 -9.26
N LEU A 107 12.54 9.84 -8.28
CA LEU A 107 13.97 9.59 -8.44
C LEU A 107 14.33 8.19 -9.01
N ASN A 108 13.34 7.29 -9.18
CA ASN A 108 13.57 5.93 -9.66
C ASN A 108 12.84 5.69 -10.99
N ASP A 109 13.54 5.86 -12.11
CA ASP A 109 12.93 5.78 -13.45
C ASP A 109 12.43 4.38 -13.83
N ASN A 110 13.07 3.33 -13.32
CA ASN A 110 12.70 1.93 -13.59
C ASN A 110 11.80 1.32 -12.52
N LEU A 111 11.31 2.12 -11.58
CA LEU A 111 10.44 1.67 -10.49
C LEU A 111 9.16 1.06 -11.04
N LYS A 112 8.79 -0.09 -10.50
CA LYS A 112 7.51 -0.76 -10.73
C LYS A 112 6.70 -0.78 -9.45
N ILE A 113 5.40 -0.59 -9.56
CA ILE A 113 4.48 -0.59 -8.42
C ILE A 113 3.42 -1.67 -8.65
N PHE A 114 3.27 -2.56 -7.68
CA PHE A 114 2.17 -3.49 -7.61
C PHE A 114 1.28 -3.11 -6.44
N THR A 115 0.03 -2.75 -6.73
CA THR A 115 -0.91 -2.26 -5.71
C THR A 115 -2.29 -2.87 -5.87
N GLU A 116 -2.98 -3.08 -4.76
CA GLU A 116 -4.41 -3.29 -4.77
C GLU A 116 -5.12 -1.93 -4.81
N ILE A 117 -6.20 -1.84 -5.59
CA ILE A 117 -7.12 -0.71 -5.60
C ILE A 117 -8.48 -1.21 -5.16
N GLY A 118 -8.92 -0.81 -3.96
CA GLY A 118 -10.24 -1.06 -3.41
C GLY A 118 -11.01 0.26 -3.27
N PRO A 119 -11.96 0.59 -4.19
CA PRO A 119 -12.65 1.87 -4.19
C PRO A 119 -13.31 2.19 -2.86
N SER A 120 -14.03 1.23 -2.29
CA SER A 120 -14.72 1.39 -1.00
C SER A 120 -13.75 1.66 0.16
N LEU A 121 -12.56 1.04 0.15
CA LEU A 121 -11.53 1.23 1.18
C LEU A 121 -10.86 2.60 1.04
N LEU A 122 -10.56 3.01 -0.19
CA LEU A 122 -10.00 4.32 -0.48
C LEU A 122 -10.97 5.44 -0.08
N GLU A 123 -12.26 5.30 -0.42
CA GLU A 123 -13.30 6.26 -0.03
C GLU A 123 -13.41 6.38 1.49
N ASP A 124 -13.42 5.26 2.20
CA ASP A 124 -13.50 5.22 3.65
C ASP A 124 -12.25 5.87 4.32
N ALA A 125 -11.09 5.77 3.67
CA ALA A 125 -9.85 6.43 4.06
C ALA A 125 -9.76 7.91 3.64
N GLY A 126 -10.76 8.43 2.90
CA GLY A 126 -10.87 9.82 2.45
C GLY A 126 -10.15 10.13 1.15
N SER A 127 -10.01 9.15 0.25
CA SER A 127 -9.47 9.31 -1.11
C SER A 127 -10.35 8.57 -2.13
N SER A 128 -9.91 8.49 -3.39
CA SER A 128 -10.59 7.69 -4.41
C SER A 128 -9.58 7.02 -5.35
N GLU A 129 -10.05 5.98 -6.06
CA GLU A 129 -9.29 5.32 -7.11
C GLU A 129 -8.85 6.28 -8.21
N LYS A 130 -9.72 7.24 -8.55
CA LYS A 130 -9.39 8.28 -9.53
C LYS A 130 -8.24 9.16 -9.04
N GLN A 131 -8.30 9.64 -7.79
CA GLN A 131 -7.21 10.43 -7.20
C GLN A 131 -5.89 9.66 -7.13
N LEU A 132 -5.95 8.39 -6.77
CA LEU A 132 -4.78 7.52 -6.74
C LEU A 132 -4.14 7.35 -8.12
N LEU A 133 -4.94 7.08 -9.15
CA LEU A 133 -4.46 6.90 -10.52
C LEU A 133 -3.98 8.21 -11.14
N ASP A 134 -4.65 9.35 -10.88
CA ASP A 134 -4.20 10.67 -11.30
C ASP A 134 -2.82 10.99 -10.70
N PHE A 135 -2.67 10.75 -9.40
CA PHE A 135 -1.40 10.94 -8.71
C PHE A 135 -0.28 10.07 -9.28
N LEU A 136 -0.51 8.79 -9.54
CA LEU A 136 0.50 7.93 -10.14
C LEU A 136 0.91 8.41 -11.53
N GLN A 137 -0.03 8.93 -12.33
CA GLN A 137 0.28 9.51 -13.65
C GLN A 137 1.12 10.79 -13.57
N GLU A 138 0.94 11.63 -12.54
CA GLU A 138 1.81 12.79 -12.29
C GLU A 138 3.27 12.38 -12.11
N TYR A 139 3.52 11.20 -11.53
CA TYR A 139 4.85 10.60 -11.38
C TYR A 139 5.25 9.66 -12.55
N LYS A 140 4.58 9.81 -13.72
CA LYS A 140 4.87 9.11 -14.99
C LYS A 140 4.53 7.61 -14.99
N PHE A 141 3.79 7.09 -14.03
CA PHE A 141 3.25 5.73 -14.09
C PHE A 141 2.02 5.72 -15.01
N ILE A 142 2.26 5.51 -16.30
CA ILE A 142 1.25 5.61 -17.35
C ILE A 142 0.82 4.27 -17.94
N ASN A 143 1.57 3.21 -17.69
CA ASN A 143 1.24 1.86 -18.12
C ASN A 143 0.62 1.10 -16.96
N PHE A 144 -0.61 0.66 -17.12
CA PHE A 144 -1.34 -0.14 -16.15
C PHE A 144 -1.59 -1.55 -16.70
N PHE A 145 -1.41 -2.55 -15.82
CA PHE A 145 -1.67 -3.95 -16.14
C PHE A 145 -2.50 -4.55 -15.01
N VAL A 146 -3.65 -5.12 -15.33
CA VAL A 146 -4.47 -5.86 -14.35
C VAL A 146 -3.88 -7.26 -14.16
N SER A 147 -3.76 -7.68 -12.92
CA SER A 147 -3.36 -9.04 -12.55
C SER A 147 -4.57 -9.94 -12.46
N ASP A 148 -4.59 -11.00 -13.26
CA ASP A 148 -5.53 -12.12 -13.10
C ASP A 148 -4.83 -13.28 -12.39
N ASN A 149 -5.01 -13.35 -11.07
CA ASN A 149 -4.38 -14.37 -10.23
C ASN A 149 -4.83 -15.80 -10.56
N ARG A 150 -5.94 -15.98 -11.30
CA ARG A 150 -6.41 -17.32 -11.71
C ARG A 150 -5.68 -17.82 -12.93
N LYS A 151 -5.17 -16.91 -13.76
CA LYS A 151 -4.49 -17.21 -15.03
C LYS A 151 -2.99 -16.94 -14.99
N ASP A 152 -2.48 -16.40 -13.89
CA ASP A 152 -1.09 -15.92 -13.77
C ASP A 152 -0.69 -14.98 -14.93
N THR A 153 -1.60 -14.08 -15.30
CA THR A 153 -1.40 -13.16 -16.44
C THR A 153 -1.54 -11.71 -16.03
N LEU A 154 -0.84 -10.86 -16.78
CA LEU A 154 -0.97 -9.41 -16.71
C LEU A 154 -1.57 -8.94 -18.05
N SER A 155 -2.68 -8.23 -18.00
CA SER A 155 -3.34 -7.66 -19.16
C SER A 155 -3.23 -6.15 -19.15
N LYS A 156 -2.65 -5.56 -20.20
CA LYS A 156 -2.55 -4.10 -20.31
C LYS A 156 -3.94 -3.49 -20.39
N ILE A 157 -4.15 -2.40 -19.69
CA ILE A 157 -5.42 -1.69 -19.62
C ILE A 157 -5.19 -0.18 -19.63
N THR A 158 -6.11 0.58 -20.17
CA THR A 158 -6.12 2.04 -20.03
C THR A 158 -6.69 2.45 -18.69
N LYS A 159 -6.37 3.67 -18.23
CA LYS A 159 -6.94 4.21 -16.99
C LYS A 159 -8.46 4.26 -17.01
N ASN A 160 -9.08 4.64 -18.15
CA ASN A 160 -10.53 4.73 -18.24
C ASN A 160 -11.20 3.35 -18.16
N GLU A 161 -10.64 2.34 -18.81
CA GLU A 161 -11.11 0.96 -18.71
C GLU A 161 -10.95 0.42 -17.29
N LEU A 162 -9.82 0.75 -16.62
CA LEU A 162 -9.58 0.36 -15.23
C LEU A 162 -10.62 1.00 -14.29
N LEU A 163 -10.90 2.30 -14.43
CA LEU A 163 -11.93 2.98 -13.66
C LEU A 163 -13.31 2.36 -13.88
N ALA A 164 -13.67 2.05 -15.12
CA ALA A 164 -14.95 1.39 -15.45
C ALA A 164 -15.04 -0.02 -14.80
N GLN A 165 -13.95 -0.78 -14.76
CA GLN A 165 -13.94 -2.08 -14.06
C GLN A 165 -14.12 -1.93 -12.54
N LEU A 166 -13.49 -0.90 -11.94
CA LEU A 166 -13.55 -0.62 -10.49
C LEU A 166 -14.95 -0.20 -10.02
N GLU A 167 -15.82 0.29 -10.91
CA GLU A 167 -17.23 0.55 -10.58
C GLU A 167 -18.03 -0.71 -10.21
N HIS A 168 -17.54 -1.89 -10.62
CA HIS A 168 -18.25 -3.17 -10.48
C HIS A 168 -17.51 -4.20 -9.62
N LEU A 169 -16.32 -3.89 -9.13
CA LEU A 169 -15.48 -4.80 -8.38
C LEU A 169 -15.10 -4.23 -7.02
N ASP A 170 -15.00 -5.10 -6.03
CA ASP A 170 -14.57 -4.72 -4.68
C ASP A 170 -13.11 -4.25 -4.67
N SER A 171 -12.25 -4.92 -5.43
CA SER A 171 -10.85 -4.52 -5.62
C SER A 171 -10.23 -5.12 -6.88
N ILE A 172 -9.14 -4.50 -7.35
CA ILE A 172 -8.31 -4.97 -8.46
C ILE A 172 -6.83 -4.83 -8.06
N ASN A 173 -6.04 -5.87 -8.35
CA ASN A 173 -4.59 -5.79 -8.27
C ASN A 173 -4.01 -5.32 -9.61
N ILE A 174 -3.18 -4.29 -9.58
CA ILE A 174 -2.56 -3.72 -10.77
C ILE A 174 -1.03 -3.61 -10.62
N LEU A 175 -0.35 -3.81 -11.75
CA LEU A 175 1.04 -3.42 -11.93
C LEU A 175 1.10 -2.09 -12.69
N CYS A 176 1.84 -1.11 -12.16
CA CYS A 176 2.05 0.19 -12.78
C CYS A 176 3.53 0.33 -13.16
N THR A 177 3.80 0.85 -14.35
CA THR A 177 5.15 1.18 -14.81
C THR A 177 5.18 2.56 -15.48
N LYS A 178 6.36 3.17 -15.48
CA LYS A 178 6.61 4.41 -16.22
C LYS A 178 6.67 4.19 -17.71
#